data_ed63862feea3aa5ecb0a0767b4ccd801
#
_entry.id   ed63862feea3aa5ecb0a0767b4ccd801
#
_cell.length_a   1.000
_cell.length_b   1.000
_cell.length_c   1.000
_cell.angle_alpha   90.00
_cell.angle_beta   90.00
_cell.angle_gamma   90.00
#
_symmetry.space_group_name_H-M   'P 1'
#
loop_
_entity.id
_entity.type
_entity.pdbx_description
1 polymer ?
#
loop_
_entity_poly.entity_id
_entity_poly.type
_entity_poly.pdbx_seq_one_letter_code
_entity_poly.pdbx_strand_id
1 'polypeptide(L)'
;LKYGIASPSTITRMLNGIDEELALYAFMEWIGEIVESRNTHLAIDGKALCGATEKTKDETTPMLLNVVETVRGLILAQLPVDSKTNEITAIPELLKLLDISGSIVTIDAVGTQTAIMEQIHEQGGHFVLTVKKNQPEAYEEIHTFMDKLGAEDLKRKKAKLWILG
;
A
#
# COMPACT_ATOMS: atom_id res chain seq x y z
N LEU A 1 36.43 9.18 8.70
CA LEU A 1 36.15 8.30 9.88
C LEU A 1 37.49 7.92 10.52
N LYS A 2 37.66 8.16 11.83
CA LYS A 2 38.89 7.92 12.60
C LYS A 2 39.34 6.44 12.60
N TYR A 3 38.43 5.52 12.30
CA TYR A 3 38.66 4.06 12.35
C TYR A 3 38.31 3.34 11.04
N GLY A 4 38.11 4.09 9.93
CA GLY A 4 37.72 3.51 8.65
C GLY A 4 36.25 3.06 8.56
N ILE A 5 35.95 2.31 7.49
CA ILE A 5 34.62 1.71 7.26
C ILE A 5 34.60 0.33 7.92
N ALA A 6 33.51 0.00 8.62
CA ALA A 6 33.34 -1.32 9.23
C ALA A 6 33.40 -2.43 8.18
N SER A 7 33.94 -3.59 8.56
CA SER A 7 34.00 -4.76 7.66
C SER A 7 32.56 -5.26 7.36
N PRO A 8 32.34 -5.93 6.21
CA PRO A 8 31.04 -6.51 5.87
C PRO A 8 30.48 -7.39 6.99
N SER A 9 31.31 -8.23 7.61
CA SER A 9 30.91 -9.10 8.73
C SER A 9 30.49 -8.33 9.97
N THR A 10 31.11 -7.18 10.24
CA THR A 10 30.72 -6.30 11.35
C THR A 10 29.34 -5.66 11.06
N ILE A 11 29.12 -5.18 9.83
CA ILE A 11 27.85 -4.60 9.38
C ILE A 11 26.74 -5.65 9.48
N THR A 12 26.96 -6.87 8.96
CA THR A 12 25.99 -7.98 9.05
C THR A 12 25.64 -8.29 10.50
N ARG A 13 26.62 -8.38 11.39
CA ARG A 13 26.37 -8.63 12.81
C ARG A 13 25.57 -7.52 13.49
N MET A 14 25.82 -6.27 13.13
CA MET A 14 25.06 -5.13 13.64
C MET A 14 23.61 -5.17 13.14
N LEU A 15 23.39 -5.43 11.83
CA LEU A 15 22.05 -5.53 11.26
C LEU A 15 21.24 -6.69 11.85
N ASN A 16 21.86 -7.85 12.05
CA ASN A 16 21.21 -9.00 12.69
C ASN A 16 20.90 -8.79 14.17
N GLY A 17 21.45 -7.78 14.81
CA GLY A 17 21.16 -7.41 16.20
C GLY A 17 20.13 -6.30 16.36
N ILE A 18 19.59 -5.80 15.25
CA ILE A 18 18.52 -4.79 15.29
C ILE A 18 17.19 -5.50 15.55
N ASP A 19 16.41 -4.98 16.48
CA ASP A 19 15.01 -5.35 16.64
C ASP A 19 14.21 -4.75 15.45
N GLU A 20 13.65 -5.63 14.65
CA GLU A 20 12.99 -5.24 13.40
C GLU A 20 11.76 -4.36 13.64
N GLU A 21 11.00 -4.66 14.68
CA GLU A 21 9.79 -3.92 15.03
C GLU A 21 10.13 -2.51 15.52
N LEU A 22 11.09 -2.38 16.43
CA LEU A 22 11.56 -1.08 16.90
C LEU A 22 12.20 -0.25 15.80
N ALA A 23 12.94 -0.89 14.90
CA ALA A 23 13.54 -0.19 13.75
C ALA A 23 12.47 0.34 12.79
N LEU A 24 11.42 -0.44 12.55
CA LEU A 24 10.29 -0.03 11.73
C LEU A 24 9.55 1.16 12.34
N TYR A 25 9.23 1.11 13.64
CA TYR A 25 8.59 2.23 14.34
C TYR A 25 9.44 3.50 14.30
N ALA A 26 10.72 3.40 14.60
CA ALA A 26 11.64 4.55 14.55
C ALA A 26 11.74 5.14 13.13
N PHE A 27 11.72 4.29 12.11
CA PHE A 27 11.71 4.73 10.71
C PHE A 27 10.42 5.47 10.36
N MET A 28 9.25 4.94 10.77
CA MET A 28 7.96 5.55 10.49
C MET A 28 7.79 6.90 11.21
N GLU A 29 8.24 6.99 12.46
CA GLU A 29 8.24 8.24 13.22
C GLU A 29 9.12 9.30 12.52
N TRP A 30 10.35 8.93 12.15
CA TRP A 30 11.28 9.81 11.45
C TRP A 30 10.72 10.28 10.09
N ILE A 31 10.14 9.39 9.29
CA ILE A 31 9.55 9.74 8.00
C ILE A 31 8.34 10.66 8.18
N GLY A 32 7.52 10.43 9.21
CA GLY A 32 6.36 11.26 9.54
C GLY A 32 6.72 12.71 9.91
N GLU A 33 7.92 12.94 10.45
CA GLU A 33 8.44 14.30 10.68
C GLU A 33 8.83 15.02 9.37
N ILE A 34 9.17 14.27 8.32
CA ILE A 34 9.68 14.82 7.06
C ILE A 34 8.56 14.98 6.02
N VAL A 35 7.59 14.06 6.02
CA VAL A 35 6.56 13.99 4.99
C VAL A 35 5.18 13.86 5.61
N GLU A 36 4.33 14.82 5.31
CA GLU A 36 2.91 14.71 5.63
C GLU A 36 2.23 13.70 4.69
N SER A 37 1.45 12.80 5.25
CA SER A 37 0.63 11.84 4.49
C SER A 37 -0.71 12.43 4.04
N ARG A 38 -0.99 13.69 4.40
CA ARG A 38 -2.22 14.42 4.05
C ARG A 38 -2.15 15.02 2.64
N ASN A 39 -3.32 15.15 2.03
CA ASN A 39 -3.52 15.85 0.74
C ASN A 39 -2.53 15.41 -0.34
N THR A 40 -2.16 14.15 -0.38
CA THR A 40 -1.19 13.58 -1.33
C THR A 40 -1.73 12.32 -1.99
N HIS A 41 -0.96 11.71 -2.86
CA HIS A 41 -1.29 10.42 -3.45
C HIS A 41 -0.48 9.32 -2.78
N LEU A 42 -1.17 8.35 -2.21
CA LEU A 42 -0.63 7.18 -1.52
C LEU A 42 -0.92 5.92 -2.35
N ALA A 43 0.10 5.16 -2.64
CA ALA A 43 -0.04 3.85 -3.28
C ALA A 43 0.26 2.74 -2.28
N ILE A 44 -0.63 1.78 -2.15
CA ILE A 44 -0.43 0.59 -1.33
C ILE A 44 -0.13 -0.59 -2.25
N ASP A 45 1.02 -1.22 -2.05
CA ASP A 45 1.50 -2.35 -2.85
C ASP A 45 2.20 -3.38 -1.98
N GLY A 46 1.89 -4.66 -2.22
CA GLY A 46 2.55 -5.79 -1.58
C GLY A 46 3.68 -6.33 -2.42
N LYS A 47 4.89 -6.41 -1.86
CA LYS A 47 6.06 -7.00 -2.53
C LYS A 47 6.54 -8.25 -1.83
N ALA A 48 6.63 -9.36 -2.59
CA ALA A 48 7.28 -10.57 -2.14
C ALA A 48 8.81 -10.36 -2.02
N LEU A 49 9.37 -10.71 -0.86
CA LEU A 49 10.81 -10.66 -0.60
C LEU A 49 11.49 -11.90 -1.21
N CYS A 50 11.70 -11.87 -2.53
CA CYS A 50 12.38 -12.97 -3.21
C CYS A 50 13.83 -13.09 -2.73
N GLY A 51 14.21 -14.25 -2.18
CA GLY A 51 15.56 -14.55 -1.70
C GLY A 51 15.82 -14.27 -0.22
N ALA A 52 14.82 -13.86 0.55
CA ALA A 52 14.94 -13.66 2.01
C ALA A 52 14.97 -14.96 2.81
N THR A 53 14.53 -16.08 2.23
CA THR A 53 14.58 -17.41 2.84
C THR A 53 15.33 -18.40 1.95
N GLU A 54 16.23 -19.21 2.52
CA GLU A 54 16.65 -20.44 1.87
C GLU A 54 15.40 -21.30 1.65
N LYS A 55 15.14 -21.66 0.39
CA LYS A 55 13.94 -22.38 -0.04
C LYS A 55 13.84 -23.75 0.65
N THR A 56 13.27 -23.78 1.82
CA THR A 56 12.62 -24.99 2.33
C THR A 56 11.25 -25.07 1.67
N LYS A 57 10.85 -26.27 1.25
CA LYS A 57 9.69 -26.53 0.36
C LYS A 57 8.32 -26.11 0.93
N ASP A 58 8.25 -25.67 2.17
CA ASP A 58 7.00 -25.41 2.92
C ASP A 58 6.88 -23.96 3.46
N GLU A 59 7.86 -23.06 3.21
CA GLU A 59 7.77 -21.70 3.71
C GLU A 59 7.19 -20.75 2.65
N THR A 60 6.12 -20.06 3.03
CA THR A 60 5.53 -18.96 2.26
C THR A 60 6.54 -17.83 2.14
N THR A 61 6.75 -17.34 0.94
CA THR A 61 7.64 -16.18 0.72
C THR A 61 7.10 -14.99 1.51
N PRO A 62 7.88 -14.42 2.45
CA PRO A 62 7.45 -13.26 3.20
C PRO A 62 7.19 -12.08 2.25
N MET A 63 6.16 -11.33 2.55
CA MET A 63 5.76 -10.16 1.78
C MET A 63 5.90 -8.89 2.63
N LEU A 64 6.21 -7.78 1.99
CA LEU A 64 6.15 -6.44 2.57
C LEU A 64 5.01 -5.67 1.93
N LEU A 65 4.06 -5.25 2.74
CA LEU A 65 3.05 -4.28 2.34
C LEU A 65 3.61 -2.88 2.57
N ASN A 66 3.61 -2.05 1.55
CA ASN A 66 4.19 -0.72 1.58
C ASN A 66 3.13 0.35 1.31
N VAL A 67 3.20 1.47 2.00
CA VAL A 67 2.54 2.72 1.61
C VAL A 67 3.59 3.67 1.05
N VAL A 68 3.43 4.03 -0.20
CA VAL A 68 4.35 4.93 -0.92
C VAL A 68 3.64 6.26 -1.19
N GLU A 69 4.23 7.35 -0.73
CA GLU A 69 3.88 8.68 -1.20
C GLU A 69 4.48 8.86 -2.60
N THR A 70 3.61 9.03 -3.60
CA THR A 70 4.03 8.85 -4.99
C THR A 70 4.70 10.09 -5.60
N VAL A 71 4.49 11.28 -5.04
CA VAL A 71 5.06 12.53 -5.56
C VAL A 71 6.58 12.57 -5.33
N ARG A 72 7.02 12.15 -4.15
CA ARG A 72 8.45 12.08 -3.78
C ARG A 72 9.04 10.69 -3.88
N GLY A 73 8.19 9.65 -4.05
CA GLY A 73 8.61 8.25 -4.10
C GLY A 73 9.09 7.71 -2.74
N LEU A 74 8.57 8.22 -1.65
CA LEU A 74 8.98 7.84 -0.29
C LEU A 74 8.04 6.80 0.29
N ILE A 75 8.61 5.80 0.94
CA ILE A 75 7.85 4.81 1.72
C ILE A 75 7.53 5.44 3.07
N LEU A 76 6.23 5.62 3.37
CA LEU A 76 5.76 6.20 4.62
C LEU A 76 5.51 5.17 5.70
N ALA A 77 5.09 3.97 5.30
CA ALA A 77 4.82 2.87 6.22
C ALA A 77 5.07 1.53 5.54
N GLN A 78 5.49 0.55 6.33
CA GLN A 78 5.68 -0.83 5.89
C GLN A 78 5.12 -1.78 6.95
N LEU A 79 4.60 -2.92 6.50
CA LEU A 79 4.18 -3.99 7.38
C LEU A 79 4.55 -5.33 6.76
N PRO A 80 5.27 -6.22 7.48
CA PRO A 80 5.50 -7.57 7.03
C PRO A 80 4.20 -8.38 7.08
N VAL A 81 3.94 -9.18 6.05
CA VAL A 81 2.78 -10.07 5.96
C VAL A 81 3.22 -11.45 5.48
N ASP A 82 2.69 -12.49 6.11
CA ASP A 82 3.12 -13.88 5.85
C ASP A 82 2.60 -14.45 4.52
N SER A 83 1.53 -13.88 3.97
CA SER A 83 0.92 -14.35 2.72
C SER A 83 0.00 -13.30 2.10
N LYS A 84 -0.35 -13.49 0.80
CA LYS A 84 -1.34 -12.64 0.11
C LYS A 84 -2.72 -12.62 0.79
N THR A 85 -3.10 -13.68 1.46
CA THR A 85 -4.38 -13.74 2.18
C THR A 85 -4.38 -12.77 3.36
N ASN A 86 -3.21 -12.47 3.92
CA ASN A 86 -3.06 -11.54 5.04
C ASN A 86 -2.96 -10.07 4.58
N GLU A 87 -2.76 -9.79 3.29
CA GLU A 87 -2.76 -8.40 2.78
C GLU A 87 -4.07 -7.68 3.10
N ILE A 88 -5.21 -8.35 2.87
CA ILE A 88 -6.54 -7.76 3.11
C ILE A 88 -6.72 -7.34 4.57
N THR A 89 -6.18 -8.12 5.51
CA THR A 89 -6.25 -7.81 6.95
C THR A 89 -5.18 -6.82 7.39
N ALA A 90 -4.05 -6.77 6.69
CA ALA A 90 -2.93 -5.89 7.01
C ALA A 90 -3.13 -4.45 6.50
N ILE A 91 -3.82 -4.25 5.38
CA ILE A 91 -4.10 -2.91 4.82
C ILE A 91 -4.80 -2.00 5.84
N PRO A 92 -5.88 -2.44 6.53
CA PRO A 92 -6.52 -1.63 7.56
C PRO A 92 -5.58 -1.21 8.70
N GLU A 93 -4.72 -2.11 9.15
CA GLU A 93 -3.76 -1.79 10.23
C GLU A 93 -2.71 -0.78 9.75
N LEU A 94 -2.25 -0.92 8.51
CA LEU A 94 -1.28 0.00 7.92
C LEU A 94 -1.88 1.41 7.73
N LEU A 95 -3.14 1.50 7.31
CA LEU A 95 -3.84 2.78 7.17
C LEU A 95 -4.05 3.52 8.49
N LYS A 96 -4.19 2.81 9.62
CA LYS A 96 -4.32 3.42 10.95
C LYS A 96 -3.06 4.15 11.42
N LEU A 97 -1.91 3.79 10.86
CA LEU A 97 -0.62 4.40 11.22
C LEU A 97 -0.39 5.76 10.55
N LEU A 98 -1.26 6.14 9.61
CA LEU A 98 -1.11 7.34 8.79
C LEU A 98 -2.33 8.25 8.91
N ASP A 99 -2.10 9.55 8.84
CA ASP A 99 -3.17 10.52 8.64
C ASP A 99 -3.36 10.73 7.13
N ILE A 100 -4.37 10.05 6.58
CA ILE A 100 -4.66 10.05 5.14
C ILE A 100 -5.71 11.08 4.73
N SER A 101 -6.06 12.02 5.63
CA SER A 101 -7.11 13.02 5.34
C SER A 101 -6.79 13.84 4.09
N GLY A 102 -7.76 13.92 3.17
CA GLY A 102 -7.63 14.60 1.88
C GLY A 102 -6.73 13.88 0.86
N SER A 103 -6.13 12.75 1.21
CA SER A 103 -5.25 11.99 0.31
C SER A 103 -6.04 11.03 -0.58
N ILE A 104 -5.48 10.72 -1.74
CA ILE A 104 -6.01 9.70 -2.65
C ILE A 104 -5.21 8.41 -2.43
N VAL A 105 -5.87 7.36 -1.98
CA VAL A 105 -5.27 6.04 -1.77
C VAL A 105 -5.53 5.16 -2.97
N THR A 106 -4.49 4.62 -3.58
CA THR A 106 -4.59 3.64 -4.67
C THR A 106 -4.16 2.26 -4.18
N ILE A 107 -4.98 1.26 -4.47
CA ILE A 107 -4.73 -0.14 -4.09
C ILE A 107 -5.06 -1.02 -5.29
N ASP A 108 -4.37 -2.14 -5.42
CA ASP A 108 -4.66 -3.13 -6.46
C ASP A 108 -5.96 -3.91 -6.17
N ALA A 109 -6.34 -4.81 -7.08
CA ALA A 109 -7.61 -5.54 -6.99
C ALA A 109 -7.73 -6.48 -5.78
N VAL A 110 -6.64 -6.84 -5.11
CA VAL A 110 -6.68 -7.67 -3.90
C VAL A 110 -7.23 -6.85 -2.73
N GLY A 111 -6.82 -5.59 -2.63
CA GLY A 111 -7.26 -4.66 -1.59
C GLY A 111 -8.61 -3.99 -1.87
N THR A 112 -9.30 -4.30 -2.97
CA THR A 112 -10.62 -3.74 -3.29
C THR A 112 -11.70 -4.45 -2.48
N GLN A 113 -11.84 -4.07 -1.22
CA GLN A 113 -12.78 -4.60 -0.24
C GLN A 113 -13.59 -3.47 0.37
N THR A 114 -14.90 -3.70 0.62
CA THR A 114 -15.83 -2.69 1.18
C THR A 114 -15.31 -2.11 2.49
N ALA A 115 -14.82 -2.95 3.39
CA ALA A 115 -14.30 -2.52 4.69
C ALA A 115 -13.07 -1.58 4.57
N ILE A 116 -12.22 -1.79 3.56
CA ILE A 116 -11.07 -0.91 3.30
C ILE A 116 -11.55 0.44 2.74
N MET A 117 -12.53 0.43 1.84
CA MET A 117 -13.14 1.65 1.31
C MET A 117 -13.80 2.49 2.41
N GLU A 118 -14.57 1.85 3.29
CA GLU A 118 -15.21 2.49 4.43
C GLU A 118 -14.18 3.13 5.35
N GLN A 119 -13.12 2.42 5.69
CA GLN A 119 -12.05 2.94 6.55
C GLN A 119 -11.34 4.15 5.92
N ILE A 120 -10.99 4.10 4.63
CA ILE A 120 -10.37 5.25 3.95
C ILE A 120 -11.30 6.46 3.99
N HIS A 121 -12.60 6.25 3.75
CA HIS A 121 -13.60 7.31 3.81
C HIS A 121 -13.77 7.89 5.22
N GLU A 122 -13.83 7.04 6.26
CA GLU A 122 -13.92 7.46 7.66
C GLU A 122 -12.71 8.28 8.12
N GLN A 123 -11.53 7.98 7.58
CA GLN A 123 -10.31 8.75 7.80
C GLN A 123 -10.22 10.03 6.94
N GLY A 124 -11.27 10.37 6.19
CA GLY A 124 -11.32 11.56 5.35
C GLY A 124 -10.46 11.48 4.08
N GLY A 125 -10.04 10.28 3.69
CA GLY A 125 -9.35 10.01 2.44
C GLY A 125 -10.29 9.73 1.27
N HIS A 126 -9.72 9.68 0.08
CA HIS A 126 -10.36 9.24 -1.17
C HIS A 126 -9.65 8.00 -1.68
N PHE A 127 -10.30 7.22 -2.52
CA PHE A 127 -9.68 6.01 -3.07
C PHE A 127 -9.87 5.87 -4.57
N VAL A 128 -8.89 5.21 -5.21
CA VAL A 128 -8.98 4.69 -6.58
C VAL A 128 -8.57 3.23 -6.52
N LEU A 129 -9.52 2.33 -6.75
CA LEU A 129 -9.33 0.90 -6.62
C LEU A 129 -9.46 0.20 -7.97
N THR A 130 -8.70 -0.87 -8.16
CA THR A 130 -8.75 -1.66 -9.37
C THR A 130 -9.76 -2.80 -9.20
N VAL A 131 -10.82 -2.80 -10.00
CA VAL A 131 -11.78 -3.91 -10.06
C VAL A 131 -11.36 -4.89 -11.15
N LYS A 132 -11.23 -6.16 -10.81
CA LYS A 132 -10.90 -7.26 -11.72
C LYS A 132 -11.96 -8.37 -11.62
N LYS A 133 -11.86 -9.40 -12.45
CA LYS A 133 -12.79 -10.55 -12.48
C LYS A 133 -12.82 -11.38 -11.18
N ASN A 134 -11.91 -11.13 -10.22
CA ASN A 134 -11.99 -11.68 -8.86
C ASN A 134 -13.13 -11.08 -8.02
N GLN A 135 -13.77 -10.01 -8.54
CA GLN A 135 -14.96 -9.37 -7.99
C GLN A 135 -16.04 -9.34 -9.07
N PRO A 136 -16.66 -10.49 -9.38
CA PRO A 136 -17.49 -10.67 -10.56
C PRO A 136 -18.71 -9.73 -10.59
N GLU A 137 -19.39 -9.54 -9.46
CA GLU A 137 -20.58 -8.68 -9.39
C GLU A 137 -20.25 -7.23 -9.71
N ALA A 138 -19.27 -6.64 -9.01
CA ALA A 138 -18.84 -5.26 -9.26
C ALA A 138 -18.28 -5.08 -10.70
N TYR A 139 -17.54 -6.08 -11.18
CA TYR A 139 -17.00 -6.05 -12.55
C TYR A 139 -18.12 -6.03 -13.60
N GLU A 140 -19.12 -6.90 -13.49
CA GLU A 140 -20.26 -6.98 -14.42
C GLU A 140 -21.16 -5.73 -14.34
N GLU A 141 -21.38 -5.18 -13.15
CA GLU A 141 -22.14 -3.94 -12.98
C GLU A 141 -21.45 -2.76 -13.66
N ILE A 142 -20.14 -2.59 -13.44
CA ILE A 142 -19.33 -1.55 -14.10
C ILE A 142 -19.32 -1.75 -15.60
N HIS A 143 -19.12 -2.98 -16.08
CA HIS A 143 -19.09 -3.29 -17.50
C HIS A 143 -20.45 -2.97 -18.15
N THR A 144 -21.54 -3.41 -17.54
CA THR A 144 -22.91 -3.13 -18.00
C THR A 144 -23.21 -1.63 -18.03
N PHE A 145 -22.74 -0.90 -17.02
CA PHE A 145 -22.90 0.55 -16.96
C PHE A 145 -22.12 1.25 -18.08
N MET A 146 -20.87 0.84 -18.31
CA MET A 146 -20.00 1.40 -19.35
C MET A 146 -20.53 1.10 -20.75
N ASP A 147 -21.08 -0.08 -20.98
CA ASP A 147 -21.70 -0.46 -22.28
C ASP A 147 -22.96 0.36 -22.59
N LYS A 148 -23.71 0.75 -21.56
CA LYS A 148 -24.90 1.62 -21.69
C LYS A 148 -24.55 3.08 -21.93
N LEU A 149 -23.32 3.48 -21.63
CA LEU A 149 -22.82 4.82 -21.90
C LEU A 149 -22.37 4.89 -23.36
N GLY A 150 -23.19 5.51 -24.23
CA GLY A 150 -22.74 5.82 -25.59
C GLY A 150 -21.42 6.60 -25.61
N ALA A 151 -20.67 6.49 -26.69
CA ALA A 151 -19.31 7.06 -26.81
C ALA A 151 -19.25 8.59 -26.51
N GLU A 152 -20.33 9.34 -26.79
CA GLU A 152 -20.42 10.78 -26.48
C GLU A 152 -20.67 11.05 -24.98
N ASP A 153 -21.47 10.22 -24.32
CA ASP A 153 -21.72 10.29 -22.89
C ASP A 153 -20.45 9.93 -22.08
N LEU A 154 -19.65 9.00 -22.56
CA LEU A 154 -18.34 8.66 -21.97
C LEU A 154 -17.38 9.84 -22.00
N LYS A 155 -17.32 10.62 -23.09
CA LYS A 155 -16.50 11.83 -23.17
C LYS A 155 -16.98 12.92 -22.21
N ARG A 156 -18.29 13.04 -22.03
CA ARG A 156 -18.92 14.06 -21.19
C ARG A 156 -18.89 13.70 -19.71
N LYS A 157 -18.97 12.40 -19.37
CA LYS A 157 -18.98 11.89 -17.98
C LYS A 157 -17.59 11.50 -17.47
N LYS A 158 -16.61 11.22 -18.32
CA LYS A 158 -15.21 11.05 -17.89
C LYS A 158 -14.73 12.20 -16.99
N ALA A 159 -15.14 13.44 -17.32
CA ALA A 159 -14.84 14.59 -16.48
C ALA A 159 -15.56 14.60 -15.13
N LYS A 160 -16.71 13.89 -14.99
CA LYS A 160 -17.51 13.87 -13.76
C LYS A 160 -17.22 12.66 -12.85
N LEU A 161 -16.82 11.52 -13.39
CA LEU A 161 -16.46 10.34 -12.61
C LEU A 161 -15.16 10.53 -11.79
N TRP A 162 -14.29 11.42 -12.21
CA TRP A 162 -13.09 11.82 -11.46
C TRP A 162 -13.37 12.69 -10.21
N ILE A 163 -14.64 13.10 -10.02
CA ILE A 163 -15.06 14.07 -8.99
C ILE A 163 -15.88 13.39 -7.85
N LEU A 164 -16.19 12.11 -7.97
CA LEU A 164 -17.07 11.38 -7.06
C LEU A 164 -16.35 10.26 -6.27
N GLY A 165 -15.02 10.37 -6.13
CA GLY A 165 -14.27 9.55 -5.17
C GLY A 165 -14.15 10.25 -3.82
#